data_f13626fe056d2f2bb8723485743f75c2
#
_entry.id   f13626fe056d2f2bb8723485743f75c2
#
_cell.length_a   1.000
_cell.length_b   1.000
_cell.length_c   1.000
_cell.angle_alpha   90.00
_cell.angle_beta   90.00
_cell.angle_gamma   90.00
#
_symmetry.space_group_name_H-M   'P 1'
#
loop_
_entity.id
_entity.type
_entity.pdbx_description
1 polymer ?
#
loop_
_entity_poly.entity_id
_entity_poly.type
_entity_poly.pdbx_seq_one_letter_code
_entity_poly.pdbx_strand_id
1 'polypeptide(L)'
;KYIKVPVHEIAMMMSIALRFIPILVEETDKIMKAQMARGADFENGNIIKRAKAMVPILVPLFVSAFRRANELAMAMEARCYHGSEGRTKMKPLKYAKRDKIAYLCMFVYLGVLILIKIFV
;
A
#
# COMPACT_ATOMS: atom_id res chain seq x y z
N LYS A 1 -28.54 -9.41 -8.69
CA LYS A 1 -28.12 -7.99 -8.72
C LYS A 1 -26.65 -7.97 -8.30
N TYR A 2 -25.77 -8.16 -9.28
CA TYR A 2 -24.31 -8.18 -9.03
C TYR A 2 -23.89 -6.78 -8.59
N ILE A 3 -23.24 -6.70 -7.45
CA ILE A 3 -22.57 -5.49 -6.95
C ILE A 3 -21.50 -5.18 -8.00
N LYS A 4 -21.72 -4.12 -8.80
CA LYS A 4 -20.66 -3.58 -9.66
C LYS A 4 -19.62 -2.95 -8.77
N VAL A 5 -18.68 -3.75 -8.32
CA VAL A 5 -17.52 -3.25 -7.56
C VAL A 5 -16.68 -2.42 -8.53
N PRO A 6 -16.39 -1.17 -8.26
CA PRO A 6 -15.56 -0.32 -9.12
C PRO A 6 -14.09 -0.77 -9.02
N VAL A 7 -13.79 -1.88 -9.69
CA VAL A 7 -12.47 -2.56 -9.62
C VAL A 7 -11.32 -1.62 -9.98
N HIS A 8 -11.55 -0.70 -10.92
CA HIS A 8 -10.53 0.26 -11.33
C HIS A 8 -10.20 1.26 -10.22
N GLU A 9 -11.21 1.76 -9.53
CA GLU A 9 -11.04 2.72 -8.43
C GLU A 9 -10.36 2.05 -7.24
N ILE A 10 -10.76 0.82 -6.90
CA ILE A 10 -10.10 0.02 -5.85
C ILE A 10 -8.64 -0.25 -6.21
N ALA A 11 -8.35 -0.66 -7.44
CA ALA A 11 -6.97 -0.93 -7.87
C ALA A 11 -6.10 0.34 -7.79
N MET A 12 -6.67 1.50 -8.13
CA MET A 12 -5.99 2.78 -8.01
C MET A 12 -5.74 3.14 -6.54
N MET A 13 -6.76 3.01 -5.67
CA MET A 13 -6.61 3.26 -4.23
C MET A 13 -5.53 2.36 -3.62
N MET A 14 -5.51 1.06 -3.97
CA MET A 14 -4.48 0.13 -3.53
C MET A 14 -3.08 0.52 -4.02
N SER A 15 -2.96 0.95 -5.28
CA SER A 15 -1.67 1.40 -5.83
C SER A 15 -1.14 2.65 -5.12
N ILE A 16 -2.03 3.58 -4.80
CA ILE A 16 -1.71 4.79 -4.03
C ILE A 16 -1.30 4.41 -2.61
N ALA A 17 -2.08 3.54 -1.95
CA ALA A 17 -1.79 3.08 -0.60
C ALA A 17 -0.41 2.41 -0.50
N LEU A 18 -0.09 1.47 -1.41
CA LEU A 18 1.21 0.78 -1.46
C LEU A 18 2.37 1.76 -1.67
N ARG A 19 2.16 2.85 -2.41
CA ARG A 19 3.17 3.90 -2.59
C ARG A 19 3.35 4.74 -1.33
N PHE A 20 2.28 5.02 -0.60
CA PHE A 20 2.35 5.86 0.60
C PHE A 20 2.88 5.13 1.82
N ILE A 21 2.75 3.81 1.91
CA ILE A 21 3.27 3.03 3.05
C ILE A 21 4.76 3.34 3.34
N PRO A 22 5.70 3.24 2.39
CA PRO A 22 7.10 3.54 2.65
C PRO A 22 7.31 4.99 3.13
N ILE A 23 6.60 5.92 2.52
CA ILE A 23 6.70 7.35 2.84
C ILE A 23 6.21 7.63 4.26
N LEU A 24 5.08 7.02 4.67
CA LEU A 24 4.55 7.16 6.01
C LEU A 24 5.44 6.50 7.07
N VAL A 25 6.11 5.39 6.75
CA VAL A 25 7.09 4.75 7.64
C VAL A 25 8.26 5.70 7.89
N GLU A 26 8.86 6.26 6.84
CA GLU A 26 9.96 7.24 6.99
C GLU A 26 9.53 8.49 7.77
N GLU A 27 8.33 8.99 7.52
CA GLU A 27 7.77 10.14 8.25
C GLU A 27 7.58 9.82 9.73
N THR A 28 7.05 8.63 10.03
CA THR A 28 6.89 8.15 11.41
C THR A 28 8.23 8.08 12.14
N ASP A 29 9.27 7.56 11.50
CA ASP A 29 10.61 7.48 12.07
C ASP A 29 11.20 8.86 12.38
N LYS A 30 10.98 9.84 11.49
CA LYS A 30 11.42 11.22 11.70
C LYS A 30 10.70 11.85 12.87
N ILE A 31 9.37 11.70 12.94
CA ILE A 31 8.55 12.25 14.03
C ILE A 31 8.94 11.58 15.35
N MET A 32 9.14 10.26 15.36
CA MET A 32 9.54 9.51 16.55
C MET A 32 10.88 9.99 17.10
N LYS A 33 11.89 10.15 16.23
CA LYS A 33 13.21 10.69 16.62
C LYS A 33 13.10 12.10 17.17
N ALA A 34 12.27 12.95 16.57
CA ALA A 34 12.02 14.30 17.05
C ALA A 34 11.33 14.32 18.43
N GLN A 35 10.39 13.40 18.69
CA GLN A 35 9.72 13.28 19.98
C GLN A 35 10.64 12.72 21.06
N MET A 36 11.50 11.73 20.71
CA MET A 36 12.54 11.24 21.64
C MET A 36 13.51 12.35 22.04
N ALA A 37 13.91 13.21 21.09
CA ALA A 37 14.76 14.37 21.39
C ALA A 37 14.08 15.40 22.33
N ARG A 38 12.74 15.39 22.40
CA ARG A 38 11.93 16.20 23.34
C ARG A 38 11.69 15.50 24.68
N GLY A 39 12.29 14.33 24.90
CA GLY A 39 12.19 13.57 26.15
C GLY A 39 10.98 12.62 26.19
N ALA A 40 10.35 12.30 25.06
CA ALA A 40 9.29 11.31 25.03
C ALA A 40 9.90 9.90 25.21
N ASP A 41 9.40 9.14 26.19
CA ASP A 41 9.80 7.77 26.45
C ASP A 41 8.67 6.82 25.97
N PHE A 42 9.00 5.98 24.99
CA PHE A 42 8.07 5.04 24.37
C PHE A 42 8.24 3.60 24.87
N GLU A 43 9.33 3.32 25.60
CA GLU A 43 9.69 1.96 26.00
C GLU A 43 9.29 1.66 27.45
N ASN A 44 9.34 2.66 28.34
CA ASN A 44 9.10 2.48 29.76
C ASN A 44 7.68 2.91 30.18
N GLY A 45 6.96 2.02 30.85
CA GLY A 45 5.70 2.35 31.51
C GLY A 45 4.53 1.41 31.21
N ASN A 46 3.43 1.69 31.88
CA ASN A 46 2.16 0.97 31.72
C ASN A 46 1.58 1.19 30.30
N ILE A 47 0.78 0.25 29.80
CA ILE A 47 0.15 0.30 28.46
C ILE A 47 -0.54 1.64 28.20
N ILE A 48 -1.21 2.18 29.23
CA ILE A 48 -1.90 3.49 29.16
C ILE A 48 -0.91 4.65 28.99
N LYS A 49 0.24 4.62 29.68
CA LYS A 49 1.30 5.62 29.53
C LYS A 49 1.91 5.58 28.13
N ARG A 50 2.17 4.38 27.61
CA ARG A 50 2.69 4.18 26.24
C ARG A 50 1.70 4.68 25.18
N ALA A 51 0.40 4.37 25.33
CA ALA A 51 -0.63 4.88 24.43
C ALA A 51 -0.69 6.42 24.43
N LYS A 52 -0.60 7.06 25.61
CA LYS A 52 -0.59 8.52 25.73
C LYS A 52 0.68 9.16 25.13
N ALA A 53 1.81 8.47 25.24
CA ALA A 53 3.07 8.91 24.61
C ALA A 53 3.04 8.82 23.08
N MET A 54 2.19 7.96 22.50
CA MET A 54 2.03 7.84 21.04
C MET A 54 1.16 8.96 20.43
N VAL A 55 0.30 9.61 21.21
CA VAL A 55 -0.57 10.70 20.71
C VAL A 55 0.20 11.83 20.02
N PRO A 56 1.34 12.33 20.57
CA PRO A 56 2.15 13.35 19.91
C PRO A 56 2.79 12.91 18.58
N ILE A 57 2.81 11.59 18.29
CA ILE A 57 3.27 11.05 17.00
C ILE A 57 2.08 10.99 16.02
N LEU A 58 0.92 10.57 16.51
CA LEU A 58 -0.27 10.38 15.66
C LEU A 58 -0.77 11.69 15.07
N VAL A 59 -0.81 12.78 15.85
CA VAL A 59 -1.34 14.06 15.37
C VAL A 59 -0.54 14.62 14.18
N PRO A 60 0.80 14.78 14.24
CA PRO A 60 1.56 15.24 13.09
C PRO A 60 1.49 14.30 11.89
N LEU A 61 1.48 12.99 12.14
CA LEU A 61 1.36 11.99 11.08
C LEU A 61 0.03 12.11 10.33
N PHE A 62 -1.06 12.32 11.09
CA PHE A 62 -2.40 12.50 10.53
C PHE A 62 -2.48 13.77 9.67
N VAL A 63 -1.95 14.89 10.17
CA VAL A 63 -1.89 16.15 9.43
C VAL A 63 -1.07 16.00 8.14
N SER A 64 0.07 15.32 8.20
CA SER A 64 0.92 15.04 7.03
C SER A 64 0.17 14.17 6.01
N ALA A 65 -0.53 13.12 6.45
CA ALA A 65 -1.31 12.25 5.59
C ALA A 65 -2.44 13.01 4.86
N PHE A 66 -3.17 13.88 5.57
CA PHE A 66 -4.21 14.72 4.95
C PHE A 66 -3.65 15.72 3.95
N ARG A 67 -2.52 16.35 4.27
CA ARG A 67 -1.86 17.26 3.32
C ARG A 67 -1.50 16.55 2.03
N ARG A 68 -0.90 15.36 2.12
CA ARG A 68 -0.55 14.54 0.94
C ARG A 68 -1.76 14.08 0.15
N ALA A 69 -2.86 13.72 0.85
CA ALA A 69 -4.10 13.37 0.19
C ALA A 69 -4.67 14.55 -0.63
N ASN A 70 -4.65 15.77 -0.06
CA ASN A 70 -5.10 16.97 -0.77
C ASN A 70 -4.19 17.31 -1.96
N GLU A 71 -2.87 17.23 -1.81
CA GLU A 71 -1.89 17.44 -2.89
C GLU A 71 -2.12 16.43 -4.03
N LEU A 72 -2.36 15.18 -3.70
CA LEU A 72 -2.67 14.14 -4.68
C LEU A 72 -4.00 14.42 -5.38
N ALA A 73 -5.04 14.81 -4.64
CA ALA A 73 -6.33 15.15 -5.22
C ALA A 73 -6.22 16.30 -6.22
N MET A 74 -5.55 17.39 -5.84
CA MET A 74 -5.29 18.52 -6.74
C MET A 74 -4.48 18.11 -7.98
N ALA A 75 -3.47 17.24 -7.81
CA ALA A 75 -2.70 16.73 -8.93
C ALA A 75 -3.52 15.84 -9.87
N MET A 76 -4.49 15.10 -9.35
CA MET A 76 -5.42 14.30 -10.15
C MET A 76 -6.42 15.19 -10.90
N GLU A 77 -6.96 16.22 -10.27
CA GLU A 77 -7.82 17.21 -10.91
C GLU A 77 -7.08 17.95 -12.04
N ALA A 78 -5.86 18.39 -11.79
CA ALA A 78 -5.03 19.03 -12.81
C ALA A 78 -4.75 18.13 -14.03
N ARG A 79 -4.79 16.81 -13.86
CA ARG A 79 -4.68 15.81 -14.93
C ARG A 79 -6.02 15.41 -15.54
N CYS A 80 -7.08 16.14 -15.23
CA CYS A 80 -8.44 15.88 -15.71
C CYS A 80 -8.91 14.45 -15.39
N TYR A 81 -8.68 13.97 -14.17
CA TYR A 81 -9.15 12.66 -13.74
C TYR A 81 -10.65 12.69 -13.47
N HIS A 82 -11.45 11.94 -14.25
CA HIS A 82 -12.90 11.89 -14.18
C HIS A 82 -13.44 10.48 -13.83
N GLY A 83 -12.68 9.68 -13.10
CA GLY A 83 -13.10 8.33 -12.73
C GLY A 83 -12.72 7.26 -13.78
N SER A 84 -13.48 6.16 -13.81
CA SER A 84 -13.21 5.01 -14.68
C SER A 84 -13.92 5.05 -16.02
N GLU A 85 -14.94 5.88 -16.17
CA GLU A 85 -15.74 5.94 -17.39
C GLU A 85 -14.96 6.60 -18.53
N GLY A 86 -15.00 5.98 -19.74
CA GLY A 86 -14.35 6.51 -20.93
C GLY A 86 -12.81 6.39 -20.98
N ARG A 87 -12.17 5.72 -20.02
CA ARG A 87 -10.70 5.54 -20.00
C ARG A 87 -10.25 4.42 -20.94
N THR A 88 -9.29 4.76 -21.79
CA THR A 88 -8.54 3.79 -22.59
C THR A 88 -7.23 3.42 -21.92
N LYS A 89 -6.83 2.16 -21.99
CA LYS A 89 -5.53 1.71 -21.47
C LYS A 89 -4.46 1.96 -22.53
N MET A 90 -3.40 2.71 -22.16
CA MET A 90 -2.30 3.00 -23.06
C MET A 90 -1.52 1.74 -23.46
N LYS A 91 -1.36 0.78 -22.52
CA LYS A 91 -0.79 -0.55 -22.76
C LYS A 91 -1.72 -1.60 -22.15
N PRO A 92 -2.70 -2.16 -22.89
CA PRO A 92 -3.52 -3.24 -22.36
C PRO A 92 -2.67 -4.49 -22.20
N LEU A 93 -2.66 -5.06 -20.99
CA LEU A 93 -2.05 -6.35 -20.74
C LEU A 93 -2.90 -7.42 -21.44
N LYS A 94 -2.30 -8.14 -22.37
CA LYS A 94 -2.91 -9.28 -23.07
C LYS A 94 -2.07 -10.52 -22.78
N TYR A 95 -2.74 -11.60 -22.41
CA TYR A 95 -2.09 -12.88 -22.23
C TYR A 95 -1.47 -13.34 -23.55
N ALA A 96 -0.16 -13.51 -23.56
CA ALA A 96 0.60 -14.02 -24.69
C ALA A 96 0.81 -15.54 -24.56
N LYS A 97 1.23 -16.19 -25.65
CA LYS A 97 1.61 -17.61 -25.61
C LYS A 97 2.74 -17.90 -24.61
N ARG A 98 3.64 -16.91 -24.39
CA ARG A 98 4.72 -16.98 -23.40
C ARG A 98 4.22 -17.14 -21.96
N ASP A 99 3.11 -16.48 -21.62
CA ASP A 99 2.55 -16.52 -20.26
C ASP A 99 1.99 -17.93 -19.98
N LYS A 100 1.38 -18.58 -20.98
CA LYS A 100 0.89 -19.95 -20.86
C LYS A 100 2.04 -20.93 -20.62
N ILE A 101 3.16 -20.75 -21.30
CA ILE A 101 4.37 -21.58 -21.11
C ILE A 101 4.94 -21.35 -19.70
N ALA A 102 5.01 -20.11 -19.24
CA ALA A 102 5.47 -19.79 -17.91
C ALA A 102 4.60 -20.44 -16.81
N TYR A 103 3.28 -20.39 -16.96
CA TYR A 103 2.36 -21.10 -16.05
C TYR A 103 2.57 -22.61 -16.08
N LEU A 104 2.75 -23.22 -17.26
CA LEU A 104 3.01 -24.65 -17.37
C LEU A 104 4.31 -25.04 -16.64
N CYS A 105 5.40 -24.29 -16.86
CA CYS A 105 6.67 -24.52 -16.17
C CYS A 105 6.54 -24.39 -14.64
N MET A 106 5.78 -23.40 -14.17
CA MET A 106 5.55 -23.20 -12.75
C MET A 106 4.74 -24.35 -12.13
N PHE A 107 3.72 -24.86 -12.84
CA PHE A 107 2.94 -26.02 -12.38
C PHE A 107 3.78 -27.30 -12.35
N VAL A 108 4.61 -27.54 -13.37
CA VAL A 108 5.53 -28.67 -13.40
C VAL A 108 6.53 -28.61 -12.25
N TYR A 109 7.12 -27.44 -12.01
CA TYR A 109 8.04 -27.21 -10.89
C TYR A 109 7.40 -27.50 -9.53
N LEU A 110 6.20 -26.96 -9.30
CA LEU A 110 5.43 -27.24 -8.07
C LEU A 110 5.09 -28.74 -7.93
N GLY A 111 4.70 -29.38 -9.02
CA GLY A 111 4.43 -30.84 -9.03
C GLY A 111 5.65 -31.66 -8.64
N VAL A 112 6.82 -31.33 -9.18
CA VAL A 112 8.09 -32.00 -8.83
C VAL A 112 8.43 -31.80 -7.36
N LEU A 113 8.28 -30.58 -6.81
CA LEU A 113 8.52 -30.32 -5.38
C LEU A 113 7.60 -31.12 -4.47
N ILE A 114 6.31 -31.24 -4.83
CA ILE A 114 5.33 -32.01 -4.07
C ILE A 114 5.70 -33.51 -4.11
N LEU A 115 6.08 -34.04 -5.28
CA LEU A 115 6.51 -35.42 -5.42
C LEU A 115 7.75 -35.73 -4.58
N ILE A 116 8.76 -34.85 -4.60
CA ILE A 116 9.97 -34.99 -3.78
C ILE A 116 9.58 -35.03 -2.29
N LYS A 117 8.68 -34.12 -1.86
CA LYS A 117 8.23 -34.07 -0.46
C LYS A 117 7.45 -35.30 -0.02
N ILE A 118 6.77 -35.99 -0.93
CA ILE A 118 6.01 -37.22 -0.63
C ILE A 118 6.95 -38.45 -0.56
N PHE A 119 8.02 -38.43 -1.35
CA PHE A 119 8.96 -39.55 -1.43
C PHE A 119 10.10 -39.49 -0.41
N VAL A 120 10.37 -38.33 0.18
CA VAL A 120 11.35 -38.12 1.26
C VAL A 120 10.64 -37.98 2.61
#